data_9c93636dae731fa1e7aa4b0af032af56
#
_entry.id   9c93636dae731fa1e7aa4b0af032af56
#
_cell.length_a   1.000
_cell.length_b   1.000
_cell.length_c   1.000
_cell.angle_alpha   90.00
_cell.angle_beta   90.00
_cell.angle_gamma   90.00
#
_symmetry.space_group_name_H-M   'P 1'
#
loop_
_entity.id
_entity.type
_entity.pdbx_description
1 polymer ?
#
loop_
_entity_poly.entity_id
_entity_poly.type
_entity_poly.pdbx_seq_one_letter_code
_entity_poly.pdbx_strand_id
1 'polypeptide(L)'
;MSRRLRLLAVGPLCLALACGGDEPPYEGPFRAEVRRAIPKIEESSGLKFKSMPTLELRDRDQVREFLERQFAEQMSPLEIAGIEQAYKRLGMIPDSLDLRAFLLDLLTEQVAGYYDPATKVLYVVEGGKPEITNVTISHELVHALQDQYFPLDSTRALKGDNDRQVALQSVVEGHAVYEQMSIMLGGSDFSMRLPGGWDQVREMIRTEQAGMPKFAA
;
A
#
# COMPACT_ATOMS: atom_id res chain seq x y z
N MET A 1 -19.25 78.09 -20.33
CA MET A 1 -18.13 77.13 -20.15
C MET A 1 -18.53 76.22 -19.02
N SER A 2 -19.11 75.06 -19.33
CA SER A 2 -19.57 74.08 -18.30
C SER A 2 -18.60 72.84 -18.25
N ARG A 3 -17.93 72.70 -17.15
CA ARG A 3 -17.06 71.56 -16.85
C ARG A 3 -17.95 70.37 -16.47
N ARG A 4 -17.95 69.34 -17.29
CA ARG A 4 -18.56 68.05 -16.95
C ARG A 4 -17.62 67.26 -16.08
N LEU A 5 -18.05 66.99 -14.84
CA LEU A 5 -17.43 66.13 -13.87
C LEU A 5 -17.70 64.67 -14.26
N ARG A 6 -16.64 63.91 -14.61
CA ARG A 6 -16.73 62.45 -14.84
C ARG A 6 -16.59 61.71 -13.51
N LEU A 7 -17.68 61.14 -13.04
CA LEU A 7 -17.62 60.17 -11.95
C LEU A 7 -16.99 58.86 -12.48
N LEU A 8 -15.87 58.51 -11.91
CA LEU A 8 -15.30 57.15 -12.05
C LEU A 8 -16.04 56.24 -11.07
N ALA A 9 -16.83 55.33 -11.60
CA ALA A 9 -17.43 54.23 -10.83
C ALA A 9 -16.34 53.19 -10.52
N VAL A 10 -15.93 53.11 -9.25
CA VAL A 10 -15.12 52.03 -8.73
C VAL A 10 -16.05 50.87 -8.43
N GLY A 11 -16.07 49.87 -9.33
CA GLY A 11 -16.80 48.63 -9.08
C GLY A 11 -16.16 47.83 -7.96
N PRO A 12 -16.94 47.17 -7.09
CA PRO A 12 -16.40 46.32 -6.05
C PRO A 12 -15.73 45.08 -6.70
N LEU A 13 -14.43 44.93 -6.46
CA LEU A 13 -13.66 43.72 -6.73
C LEU A 13 -14.16 42.63 -5.79
N CYS A 14 -15.10 41.79 -6.23
CA CYS A 14 -15.45 40.56 -5.52
C CYS A 14 -14.23 39.65 -5.49
N LEU A 15 -13.50 39.62 -4.39
CA LEU A 15 -12.61 38.50 -4.08
C LEU A 15 -13.50 37.26 -3.95
N ALA A 16 -13.50 36.41 -4.97
CA ALA A 16 -13.97 35.04 -4.86
C ALA A 16 -13.00 34.33 -3.87
N LEU A 17 -13.38 34.26 -2.60
CA LEU A 17 -12.84 33.29 -1.67
C LEU A 17 -13.15 31.91 -2.30
N ALA A 18 -12.14 31.27 -2.89
CA ALA A 18 -12.18 29.85 -3.20
C ALA A 18 -12.34 29.14 -1.85
N CYS A 19 -13.59 28.86 -1.47
CA CYS A 19 -13.88 27.85 -0.47
C CYS A 19 -13.30 26.57 -1.04
N GLY A 20 -12.19 26.09 -0.45
CA GLY A 20 -11.79 24.70 -0.57
C GLY A 20 -12.98 23.90 -0.06
N GLY A 21 -13.76 23.30 -0.98
CA GLY A 21 -14.85 22.42 -0.61
C GLY A 21 -14.22 21.25 0.11
N ASP A 22 -14.61 21.02 1.38
CA ASP A 22 -14.31 19.77 2.04
C ASP A 22 -14.86 18.65 1.15
N GLU A 23 -13.98 17.80 0.65
CA GLU A 23 -14.43 16.61 -0.07
C GLU A 23 -15.42 15.83 0.82
N PRO A 24 -16.52 15.32 0.24
CA PRO A 24 -17.49 14.57 1.04
C PRO A 24 -16.76 13.41 1.74
N PRO A 25 -17.09 13.15 3.00
CA PRO A 25 -16.44 12.08 3.76
C PRO A 25 -16.65 10.75 3.04
N TYR A 26 -15.61 9.89 3.05
CA TYR A 26 -15.63 8.56 2.44
C TYR A 26 -16.89 7.75 2.84
N GLU A 27 -17.63 7.20 1.87
CA GLU A 27 -18.87 6.44 2.07
C GLU A 27 -18.82 5.00 1.52
N GLY A 28 -17.63 4.53 1.08
CA GLY A 28 -17.43 3.18 0.53
C GLY A 28 -17.34 2.06 1.59
N PRO A 29 -16.91 0.85 1.18
CA PRO A 29 -16.66 -0.27 2.08
C PRO A 29 -15.69 0.11 3.20
N PHE A 30 -15.83 -0.51 4.38
CA PHE A 30 -15.00 -0.23 5.56
C PHE A 30 -14.92 1.26 5.96
N ARG A 31 -16.06 1.95 5.81
CA ARG A 31 -16.16 3.41 6.08
C ARG A 31 -15.60 3.83 7.44
N ALA A 32 -15.88 3.06 8.49
CA ALA A 32 -15.42 3.39 9.84
C ALA A 32 -13.90 3.27 9.97
N GLU A 33 -13.30 2.28 9.35
CA GLU A 33 -11.87 2.01 9.33
C GLU A 33 -11.13 3.09 8.55
N VAL A 34 -11.59 3.38 7.34
CA VAL A 34 -11.01 4.40 6.44
C VAL A 34 -11.08 5.78 7.09
N ARG A 35 -12.24 6.18 7.60
CA ARG A 35 -12.41 7.48 8.28
C ARG A 35 -11.55 7.62 9.54
N ARG A 36 -11.21 6.52 10.19
CA ARG A 36 -10.32 6.51 11.35
C ARG A 36 -8.85 6.57 10.95
N ALA A 37 -8.47 5.89 9.87
CA ALA A 37 -7.08 5.79 9.41
C ALA A 37 -6.61 7.07 8.72
N ILE A 38 -7.39 7.63 7.79
CA ILE A 38 -6.98 8.79 6.98
C ILE A 38 -6.42 9.95 7.81
N PRO A 39 -7.11 10.50 8.83
CA PRO A 39 -6.58 11.63 9.60
C PRO A 39 -5.26 11.30 10.30
N LYS A 40 -5.10 10.06 10.76
CA LYS A 40 -3.87 9.63 11.45
C LYS A 40 -2.70 9.48 10.48
N ILE A 41 -2.96 8.94 9.28
CA ILE A 41 -1.95 8.85 8.21
C ILE A 41 -1.52 10.26 7.80
N GLU A 42 -2.45 11.18 7.62
CA GLU A 42 -2.16 12.56 7.26
C GLU A 42 -1.37 13.31 8.34
N GLU A 43 -1.70 13.08 9.62
CA GLU A 43 -1.00 13.68 10.74
C GLU A 43 0.44 13.14 10.85
N SER A 44 0.61 11.83 10.74
CA SER A 44 1.89 11.16 10.90
C SER A 44 2.83 11.40 9.72
N SER A 45 2.33 11.26 8.49
CA SER A 45 3.11 11.46 7.26
C SER A 45 3.38 12.93 6.92
N GLY A 46 2.57 13.86 7.44
CA GLY A 46 2.57 15.27 7.05
C GLY A 46 2.03 15.54 5.64
N LEU A 47 1.46 14.53 4.97
CA LEU A 47 0.88 14.63 3.63
C LEU A 47 -0.64 14.57 3.72
N LYS A 48 -1.34 15.21 2.76
CA LYS A 48 -2.79 15.17 2.65
C LYS A 48 -3.22 14.33 1.46
N PHE A 49 -4.29 13.54 1.60
CA PHE A 49 -4.90 12.91 0.44
C PHE A 49 -5.40 13.98 -0.54
N LYS A 50 -4.97 13.88 -1.81
CA LYS A 50 -5.44 14.78 -2.89
C LYS A 50 -6.82 14.37 -3.39
N SER A 51 -7.15 13.09 -3.24
CA SER A 51 -8.47 12.52 -3.53
C SER A 51 -8.73 11.33 -2.62
N MET A 52 -10.01 11.07 -2.30
CA MET A 52 -10.38 9.91 -1.51
C MET A 52 -10.08 8.61 -2.27
N PRO A 53 -9.39 7.63 -1.66
CA PRO A 53 -9.11 6.36 -2.30
C PRO A 53 -10.41 5.57 -2.52
N THR A 54 -10.48 4.84 -3.63
CA THR A 54 -11.55 3.89 -3.89
C THR A 54 -11.20 2.55 -3.28
N LEU A 55 -12.13 1.94 -2.54
CA LEU A 55 -11.98 0.59 -1.99
C LEU A 55 -13.01 -0.35 -2.62
N GLU A 56 -12.57 -1.56 -2.94
CA GLU A 56 -13.43 -2.64 -3.43
C GLU A 56 -13.13 -3.93 -2.69
N LEU A 57 -14.12 -4.83 -2.64
CA LEU A 57 -13.97 -6.18 -2.12
C LEU A 57 -13.51 -7.13 -3.22
N ARG A 58 -12.69 -8.12 -2.86
CA ARG A 58 -12.25 -9.20 -3.74
C ARG A 58 -12.39 -10.56 -3.03
N ASP A 59 -12.88 -11.54 -3.77
CA ASP A 59 -12.78 -12.93 -3.35
C ASP A 59 -11.40 -13.52 -3.69
N ARG A 60 -11.14 -14.75 -3.24
CA ARG A 60 -9.86 -15.44 -3.45
C ARG A 60 -9.56 -15.73 -4.92
N ASP A 61 -10.59 -15.98 -5.71
CA ASP A 61 -10.41 -16.27 -7.15
C ASP A 61 -9.96 -14.99 -7.89
N GLN A 62 -10.56 -13.85 -7.57
CA GLN A 62 -10.16 -12.54 -8.11
C GLN A 62 -8.74 -12.14 -7.69
N VAL A 63 -8.34 -12.47 -6.46
CA VAL A 63 -6.94 -12.27 -5.99
C VAL A 63 -6.00 -13.15 -6.81
N ARG A 64 -6.34 -14.42 -7.02
CA ARG A 64 -5.53 -15.33 -7.83
C ARG A 64 -5.34 -14.81 -9.25
N GLU A 65 -6.42 -14.37 -9.89
CA GLU A 65 -6.37 -13.78 -11.24
C GLU A 65 -5.47 -12.54 -11.29
N PHE A 66 -5.54 -11.69 -10.28
CA PHE A 66 -4.66 -10.53 -10.16
C PHE A 66 -3.19 -10.96 -10.06
N LEU A 67 -2.88 -11.88 -9.16
CA LEU A 67 -1.52 -12.40 -8.99
C LEU A 67 -0.98 -13.06 -10.25
N GLU A 68 -1.78 -13.84 -10.97
CA GLU A 68 -1.39 -14.46 -12.24
C GLU A 68 -1.00 -13.42 -13.30
N ARG A 69 -1.76 -12.31 -13.39
CA ARG A 69 -1.41 -11.20 -14.29
C ARG A 69 -0.11 -10.53 -13.85
N GLN A 70 0.06 -10.24 -12.54
CA GLN A 70 1.27 -9.63 -12.01
C GLN A 70 2.51 -10.51 -12.28
N PHE A 71 2.42 -11.81 -12.07
CA PHE A 71 3.50 -12.75 -12.40
C PHE A 71 3.85 -12.70 -13.89
N ALA A 72 2.85 -12.70 -14.77
CA ALA A 72 3.08 -12.67 -16.21
C ALA A 72 3.73 -11.34 -16.67
N GLU A 73 3.41 -10.22 -16.01
CA GLU A 73 3.98 -8.92 -16.33
C GLU A 73 5.40 -8.74 -15.77
N GLN A 74 5.69 -9.29 -14.59
CA GLN A 74 6.95 -9.07 -13.90
C GLN A 74 8.04 -10.06 -14.29
N MET A 75 7.69 -11.32 -14.52
CA MET A 75 8.63 -12.40 -14.83
C MET A 75 8.16 -13.22 -16.05
N SER A 76 9.07 -13.42 -16.99
CA SER A 76 8.80 -14.36 -18.08
C SER A 76 8.77 -15.81 -17.55
N PRO A 77 8.07 -16.72 -18.27
CA PRO A 77 8.10 -18.16 -17.92
C PRO A 77 9.52 -18.74 -17.86
N LEU A 78 10.44 -18.21 -18.69
CA LEU A 78 11.83 -18.68 -18.71
C LEU A 78 12.60 -18.21 -17.47
N GLU A 79 12.36 -16.97 -16.99
CA GLU A 79 12.99 -16.44 -15.78
C GLU A 79 12.58 -17.23 -14.55
N ILE A 80 11.28 -17.48 -14.35
CA ILE A 80 10.82 -18.24 -13.19
C ILE A 80 11.30 -19.69 -13.22
N ALA A 81 11.32 -20.32 -14.40
CA ALA A 81 11.88 -21.66 -14.56
C ALA A 81 13.40 -21.69 -14.28
N GLY A 82 14.14 -20.66 -14.64
CA GLY A 82 15.56 -20.52 -14.35
C GLY A 82 15.82 -20.39 -12.84
N ILE A 83 15.02 -19.57 -12.13
CA ILE A 83 15.08 -19.42 -10.68
C ILE A 83 14.75 -20.76 -9.99
N GLU A 84 13.71 -21.44 -10.43
CA GLU A 84 13.32 -22.75 -9.91
C GLU A 84 14.45 -23.77 -10.04
N GLN A 85 15.05 -23.88 -11.23
CA GLN A 85 16.16 -24.78 -11.47
C GLN A 85 17.40 -24.44 -10.60
N ALA A 86 17.69 -23.15 -10.43
CA ALA A 86 18.78 -22.72 -9.55
C ALA A 86 18.53 -23.15 -8.10
N TYR A 87 17.33 -22.92 -7.57
CA TYR A 87 16.98 -23.28 -6.21
C TYR A 87 16.99 -24.80 -5.97
N LYS A 88 16.51 -25.60 -6.94
CA LYS A 88 16.60 -27.07 -6.90
C LYS A 88 18.05 -27.55 -6.86
N ARG A 89 18.90 -27.01 -7.73
CA ARG A 89 20.33 -27.37 -7.78
C ARG A 89 21.11 -27.00 -6.51
N LEU A 90 20.71 -25.90 -5.84
CA LEU A 90 21.26 -25.47 -4.57
C LEU A 90 20.66 -26.21 -3.36
N GLY A 91 19.69 -27.10 -3.58
CA GLY A 91 19.00 -27.83 -2.49
C GLY A 91 18.09 -26.95 -1.63
N MET A 92 17.72 -25.77 -2.14
CA MET A 92 16.86 -24.82 -1.40
C MET A 92 15.39 -25.22 -1.47
N ILE A 93 14.98 -25.90 -2.52
CA ILE A 93 13.61 -26.43 -2.71
C ILE A 93 13.68 -27.87 -3.25
N PRO A 94 12.68 -28.73 -2.96
CA PRO A 94 12.60 -30.08 -3.49
C PRO A 94 12.48 -30.10 -5.03
N ASP A 95 13.05 -31.13 -5.66
CA ASP A 95 12.95 -31.30 -7.12
C ASP A 95 11.51 -31.41 -7.63
N SER A 96 10.59 -31.90 -6.81
CA SER A 96 9.17 -32.06 -7.14
C SER A 96 8.35 -30.76 -7.05
N LEU A 97 8.92 -29.65 -6.51
CA LEU A 97 8.19 -28.42 -6.34
C LEU A 97 8.04 -27.69 -7.70
N ASP A 98 6.83 -27.25 -8.01
CA ASP A 98 6.55 -26.20 -9.00
C ASP A 98 6.55 -24.85 -8.27
N LEU A 99 7.61 -24.07 -8.46
CA LEU A 99 7.79 -22.81 -7.74
C LEU A 99 6.70 -21.79 -8.08
N ARG A 100 6.29 -21.72 -9.35
CA ARG A 100 5.24 -20.76 -9.77
C ARG A 100 3.89 -21.09 -9.15
N ALA A 101 3.48 -22.35 -9.24
CA ALA A 101 2.21 -22.81 -8.66
C ALA A 101 2.23 -22.61 -7.13
N PHE A 102 3.31 -23.00 -6.48
CA PHE A 102 3.50 -22.82 -5.03
C PHE A 102 3.38 -21.34 -4.61
N LEU A 103 4.05 -20.42 -5.30
CA LEU A 103 3.99 -18.99 -4.96
C LEU A 103 2.59 -18.42 -5.19
N LEU A 104 1.91 -18.82 -6.27
CA LEU A 104 0.54 -18.39 -6.53
C LEU A 104 -0.42 -18.85 -5.42
N ASP A 105 -0.33 -20.12 -5.04
CA ASP A 105 -1.18 -20.67 -3.98
C ASP A 105 -0.89 -20.00 -2.64
N LEU A 106 0.38 -19.87 -2.28
CA LEU A 106 0.81 -19.23 -1.03
C LEU A 106 0.33 -17.77 -0.96
N LEU A 107 0.58 -16.98 -1.98
CA LEU A 107 0.20 -15.56 -2.01
C LEU A 107 -1.32 -15.39 -2.06
N THR A 108 -2.03 -16.24 -2.82
CA THR A 108 -3.49 -16.21 -2.86
C THR A 108 -4.08 -16.39 -1.47
N GLU A 109 -3.54 -17.28 -0.65
CA GLU A 109 -4.01 -17.51 0.71
C GLU A 109 -3.60 -16.42 1.70
N GLN A 110 -2.43 -15.81 1.54
CA GLN A 110 -1.88 -14.87 2.53
C GLN A 110 -2.27 -13.42 2.28
N VAL A 111 -2.57 -13.02 1.04
CA VAL A 111 -2.97 -11.65 0.74
C VAL A 111 -4.30 -11.33 1.41
N ALA A 112 -4.30 -10.31 2.27
CA ALA A 112 -5.49 -9.80 2.94
C ALA A 112 -6.07 -8.55 2.25
N GLY A 113 -5.26 -7.87 1.44
CA GLY A 113 -5.62 -6.74 0.61
C GLY A 113 -4.41 -6.26 -0.17
N TYR A 114 -4.63 -5.34 -1.10
CA TYR A 114 -3.56 -4.72 -1.88
C TYR A 114 -4.05 -3.43 -2.54
N TYR A 115 -3.13 -2.48 -2.70
CA TYR A 115 -3.35 -1.32 -3.55
C TYR A 115 -2.85 -1.60 -4.97
N ASP A 116 -3.68 -1.33 -5.97
CA ASP A 116 -3.26 -1.46 -7.37
C ASP A 116 -3.00 -0.06 -7.97
N PRO A 117 -1.73 0.31 -8.20
CA PRO A 117 -1.38 1.60 -8.76
C PRO A 117 -1.93 1.82 -10.18
N ALA A 118 -2.23 0.77 -10.93
CA ALA A 118 -2.76 0.89 -12.28
C ALA A 118 -4.22 1.32 -12.29
N THR A 119 -5.03 0.78 -11.37
CA THR A 119 -6.45 1.10 -11.24
C THR A 119 -6.73 2.21 -10.22
N LYS A 120 -5.75 2.55 -9.37
CA LYS A 120 -5.88 3.48 -8.22
C LYS A 120 -6.93 3.02 -7.20
N VAL A 121 -7.13 1.71 -7.09
CA VAL A 121 -8.10 1.08 -6.21
C VAL A 121 -7.38 0.24 -5.14
N LEU A 122 -7.87 0.35 -3.92
CA LEU A 122 -7.49 -0.51 -2.81
C LEU A 122 -8.47 -1.69 -2.77
N TYR A 123 -7.96 -2.89 -2.86
CA TYR A 123 -8.74 -4.11 -2.78
C TYR A 123 -8.57 -4.76 -1.42
N VAL A 124 -9.69 -5.14 -0.78
CA VAL A 124 -9.71 -5.87 0.48
C VAL A 124 -10.29 -7.26 0.24
N VAL A 125 -9.62 -8.29 0.74
CA VAL A 125 -10.04 -9.67 0.54
C VAL A 125 -11.12 -10.04 1.54
N GLU A 126 -12.21 -10.64 1.03
CA GLU A 126 -13.36 -11.05 1.85
C GLU A 126 -12.99 -12.18 2.80
N GLY A 127 -13.71 -12.24 3.94
CA GLY A 127 -13.56 -13.31 4.93
C GLY A 127 -12.36 -13.19 5.87
N GLY A 128 -11.61 -12.06 5.78
CA GLY A 128 -10.51 -11.78 6.71
C GLY A 128 -10.97 -11.52 8.14
N LYS A 129 -10.10 -11.76 9.11
CA LYS A 129 -10.35 -11.38 10.51
C LYS A 129 -10.36 -9.85 10.62
N PRO A 130 -11.30 -9.24 11.39
CA PRO A 130 -11.42 -7.78 11.50
C PRO A 130 -10.11 -7.07 11.89
N GLU A 131 -9.32 -7.66 12.78
CA GLU A 131 -8.06 -7.11 13.24
C GLU A 131 -7.05 -7.02 12.10
N ILE A 132 -6.92 -8.09 11.31
CA ILE A 132 -6.04 -8.16 10.14
C ILE A 132 -6.53 -7.19 9.07
N THR A 133 -7.83 -7.18 8.80
CA THR A 133 -8.44 -6.27 7.81
C THR A 133 -8.15 -4.80 8.14
N ASN A 134 -8.29 -4.38 9.40
CA ASN A 134 -7.99 -3.02 9.84
C ASN A 134 -6.54 -2.62 9.61
N VAL A 135 -5.63 -3.53 9.95
CA VAL A 135 -4.19 -3.34 9.75
C VAL A 135 -3.86 -3.22 8.26
N THR A 136 -4.40 -4.12 7.45
CA THR A 136 -4.25 -4.13 5.99
C THR A 136 -4.78 -2.83 5.38
N ILE A 137 -6.01 -2.42 5.71
CA ILE A 137 -6.59 -1.17 5.19
C ILE A 137 -5.67 0.02 5.50
N SER A 138 -5.15 0.12 6.72
CA SER A 138 -4.25 1.22 7.10
C SER A 138 -2.96 1.20 6.28
N HIS A 139 -2.39 0.04 6.02
CA HIS A 139 -1.20 -0.14 5.20
C HIS A 139 -1.44 0.25 3.74
N GLU A 140 -2.49 -0.29 3.14
CA GLU A 140 -2.83 -0.03 1.74
C GLU A 140 -3.27 1.43 1.48
N LEU A 141 -3.87 2.09 2.47
CA LEU A 141 -4.15 3.53 2.39
C LEU A 141 -2.86 4.36 2.31
N VAL A 142 -1.79 3.93 2.96
CA VAL A 142 -0.50 4.61 2.83
C VAL A 142 0.03 4.48 1.39
N HIS A 143 -0.09 3.31 0.76
CA HIS A 143 0.26 3.15 -0.65
C HIS A 143 -0.60 4.04 -1.56
N ALA A 144 -1.89 4.15 -1.30
CA ALA A 144 -2.76 5.07 -2.03
C ALA A 144 -2.33 6.53 -1.86
N LEU A 145 -1.88 6.93 -0.66
CA LEU A 145 -1.33 8.26 -0.42
C LEU A 145 0.01 8.47 -1.15
N GLN A 146 0.93 7.51 -1.02
CA GLN A 146 2.24 7.56 -1.70
C GLN A 146 2.06 7.76 -3.20
N ASP A 147 1.16 6.99 -3.83
CA ASP A 147 0.92 7.02 -5.26
C ASP A 147 0.35 8.36 -5.76
N GLN A 148 -0.37 9.11 -4.92
CA GLN A 148 -0.84 10.45 -5.22
C GLN A 148 0.29 11.50 -5.28
N TYR A 149 1.44 11.22 -4.65
CA TYR A 149 2.61 12.11 -4.62
C TYR A 149 3.77 11.59 -5.47
N PHE A 150 3.90 10.28 -5.55
CA PHE A 150 4.95 9.61 -6.27
C PHE A 150 4.35 8.40 -7.02
N PRO A 151 4.25 8.44 -8.36
CA PRO A 151 3.60 7.36 -9.11
C PRO A 151 4.28 6.00 -8.88
N LEU A 152 3.62 5.10 -8.16
CA LEU A 152 4.17 3.78 -7.82
C LEU A 152 4.35 2.88 -9.06
N ASP A 153 3.61 3.13 -10.14
CA ASP A 153 3.84 2.47 -11.42
C ASP A 153 5.24 2.70 -12.00
N SER A 154 5.91 3.80 -11.61
CA SER A 154 7.29 4.08 -12.03
C SER A 154 8.30 3.04 -11.53
N THR A 155 7.94 2.28 -10.48
CA THR A 155 8.77 1.16 -9.98
C THR A 155 8.95 0.07 -11.04
N ARG A 156 7.97 -0.12 -11.93
CA ARG A 156 8.03 -1.07 -13.05
C ARG A 156 9.10 -0.72 -14.10
N ALA A 157 9.47 0.56 -14.20
CA ALA A 157 10.52 1.02 -15.10
C ALA A 157 11.93 0.55 -14.68
N LEU A 158 12.09 0.05 -13.45
CA LEU A 158 13.35 -0.47 -12.92
C LEU A 158 13.55 -1.96 -13.22
N LYS A 159 12.74 -2.55 -14.11
CA LYS A 159 12.87 -3.95 -14.50
C LYS A 159 14.30 -4.23 -15.01
N GLY A 160 14.96 -5.23 -14.42
CA GLY A 160 16.34 -5.60 -14.73
C GLY A 160 17.42 -4.92 -13.88
N ASP A 161 17.04 -3.98 -12.98
CA ASP A 161 17.95 -3.38 -11.99
C ASP A 161 17.45 -3.77 -10.58
N ASN A 162 17.80 -4.98 -10.15
CA ASN A 162 17.29 -5.58 -8.92
C ASN A 162 17.64 -4.75 -7.68
N ASP A 163 18.85 -4.19 -7.61
CA ASP A 163 19.29 -3.44 -6.43
C ASP A 163 18.46 -2.16 -6.26
N ARG A 164 18.22 -1.42 -7.35
CA ARG A 164 17.38 -0.22 -7.31
C ARG A 164 15.92 -0.56 -7.04
N GLN A 165 15.43 -1.65 -7.61
CA GLN A 165 14.06 -2.11 -7.39
C GLN A 165 13.84 -2.48 -5.91
N VAL A 166 14.75 -3.27 -5.31
CA VAL A 166 14.68 -3.64 -3.89
C VAL A 166 14.83 -2.42 -3.00
N ALA A 167 15.74 -1.50 -3.32
CA ALA A 167 15.92 -0.27 -2.54
C ALA A 167 14.65 0.58 -2.55
N LEU A 168 14.03 0.79 -3.71
CA LEU A 168 12.79 1.55 -3.83
C LEU A 168 11.64 0.86 -3.10
N GLN A 169 11.48 -0.45 -3.29
CA GLN A 169 10.45 -1.23 -2.59
C GLN A 169 10.64 -1.14 -1.07
N SER A 170 11.88 -1.21 -0.58
CA SER A 170 12.17 -1.08 0.86
C SER A 170 11.74 0.28 1.42
N VAL A 171 11.87 1.36 0.65
CA VAL A 171 11.40 2.69 1.07
C VAL A 171 9.87 2.76 1.07
N VAL A 172 9.23 2.27 0.02
CA VAL A 172 7.78 2.29 -0.14
C VAL A 172 7.10 1.47 0.96
N GLU A 173 7.52 0.21 1.12
CA GLU A 173 6.99 -0.69 2.14
C GLU A 173 7.38 -0.26 3.56
N GLY A 174 8.62 0.17 3.75
CA GLY A 174 9.09 0.65 5.05
C GLY A 174 8.30 1.85 5.57
N HIS A 175 7.95 2.79 4.69
CA HIS A 175 7.07 3.90 5.04
C HIS A 175 5.65 3.41 5.38
N ALA A 176 5.08 2.49 4.58
CA ALA A 176 3.74 1.95 4.85
C ALA A 176 3.68 1.20 6.19
N VAL A 177 4.70 0.38 6.50
CA VAL A 177 4.82 -0.30 7.80
C VAL A 177 5.00 0.70 8.94
N TYR A 178 5.83 1.74 8.76
CA TYR A 178 6.03 2.77 9.77
C TYR A 178 4.71 3.47 10.13
N GLU A 179 3.95 3.92 9.13
CA GLU A 179 2.66 4.58 9.33
C GLU A 179 1.62 3.65 9.97
N GLN A 180 1.55 2.41 9.50
CA GLN A 180 0.70 1.36 10.08
C GLN A 180 1.00 1.16 11.57
N MET A 181 2.27 1.02 11.94
CA MET A 181 2.70 0.84 13.33
C MET A 181 2.41 2.09 14.17
N SER A 182 2.63 3.29 13.61
CA SER A 182 2.30 4.56 14.24
C SER A 182 0.81 4.65 14.60
N ILE A 183 -0.08 4.26 13.68
CA ILE A 183 -1.53 4.24 13.91
C ILE A 183 -1.91 3.25 15.01
N MET A 184 -1.31 2.04 14.97
CA MET A 184 -1.61 0.97 15.94
C MET A 184 -1.15 1.33 17.35
N LEU A 185 0.02 1.94 17.48
CA LEU A 185 0.66 2.22 18.77
C LEU A 185 0.40 3.64 19.30
N GLY A 186 -0.39 4.42 18.58
CA GLY A 186 -0.90 5.71 19.06
C GLY A 186 0.05 6.88 18.92
N GLY A 187 0.88 6.91 17.89
CA GLY A 187 1.66 8.10 17.53
C GLY A 187 3.01 7.81 16.85
N SER A 188 3.61 8.83 16.25
CA SER A 188 4.88 8.77 15.52
C SER A 188 6.10 8.36 16.38
N ASP A 189 6.00 8.45 17.71
CA ASP A 189 7.06 8.08 18.65
C ASP A 189 6.99 6.61 19.10
N PHE A 190 6.36 5.73 18.30
CA PHE A 190 6.17 4.33 18.71
C PHE A 190 7.49 3.59 18.96
N SER A 191 8.56 3.93 18.23
CA SER A 191 9.88 3.34 18.43
C SER A 191 10.44 3.55 19.85
N MET A 192 10.04 4.65 20.49
CA MET A 192 10.38 4.99 21.87
C MET A 192 9.43 4.35 22.91
N ARG A 193 8.26 3.89 22.46
CA ARG A 193 7.19 3.35 23.32
C ARG A 193 7.04 1.85 23.27
N LEU A 194 7.79 1.15 22.43
CA LEU A 194 7.77 -0.31 22.37
C LEU A 194 8.30 -0.89 23.70
N PRO A 195 7.46 -1.51 24.52
CA PRO A 195 7.93 -2.23 25.69
C PRO A 195 8.92 -3.32 25.23
N GLY A 196 10.15 -3.30 25.76
CA GLY A 196 11.19 -4.23 25.32
C GLY A 196 11.92 -3.86 24.01
N GLY A 197 11.56 -2.71 23.38
CA GLY A 197 12.26 -2.16 22.23
C GLY A 197 12.33 -3.13 21.03
N TRP A 198 13.43 -3.04 20.28
CA TRP A 198 13.67 -3.86 19.09
C TRP A 198 13.79 -5.37 19.38
N ASP A 199 14.05 -5.79 20.61
CA ASP A 199 14.11 -7.23 20.97
C ASP A 199 12.73 -7.86 20.87
N GLN A 200 11.69 -7.16 21.28
CA GLN A 200 10.31 -7.65 21.14
C GLN A 200 9.87 -7.72 19.67
N VAL A 201 10.26 -6.75 18.85
CA VAL A 201 9.99 -6.78 17.40
C VAL A 201 10.69 -7.99 16.77
N ARG A 202 11.96 -8.23 17.11
CA ARG A 202 12.70 -9.39 16.62
C ARG A 202 12.05 -10.71 17.04
N GLU A 203 11.55 -10.80 18.27
CA GLU A 203 10.89 -12.01 18.75
C GLU A 203 9.53 -12.23 18.07
N MET A 204 8.78 -11.17 17.83
CA MET A 204 7.53 -11.23 17.04
C MET A 204 7.79 -11.74 15.63
N ILE A 205 8.81 -11.20 14.94
CA ILE A 205 9.22 -11.64 13.61
C ILE A 205 9.63 -13.13 13.64
N ARG A 206 10.42 -13.57 14.63
CA ARG A 206 10.80 -14.98 14.78
C ARG A 206 9.59 -15.89 14.98
N THR A 207 8.63 -15.45 15.76
CA THR A 207 7.41 -16.23 16.05
C THR A 207 6.54 -16.38 14.78
N GLU A 208 6.41 -15.33 14.01
CA GLU A 208 5.72 -15.40 12.72
C GLU A 208 6.45 -16.29 11.72
N GLN A 209 7.78 -16.14 11.62
CA GLN A 209 8.58 -16.99 10.74
C GLN A 209 8.57 -18.46 11.14
N ALA A 210 8.41 -18.76 12.44
CA ALA A 210 8.30 -20.16 12.93
C ALA A 210 7.00 -20.84 12.48
N GLY A 211 5.94 -20.05 12.17
CA GLY A 211 4.69 -20.56 11.61
C GLY A 211 4.70 -20.73 10.08
N MET A 212 5.74 -20.23 9.41
CA MET A 212 5.87 -20.42 7.97
C MET A 212 6.28 -21.85 7.62
N PRO A 213 5.83 -22.41 6.47
CA PRO A 213 6.27 -23.73 6.03
C PRO A 213 7.79 -23.77 5.99
N LYS A 214 8.40 -24.61 6.85
CA LYS A 214 9.82 -24.89 6.75
C LYS A 214 10.01 -25.71 5.47
N PHE A 215 10.64 -25.11 4.48
CA PHE A 215 11.22 -25.91 3.42
C PHE A 215 12.19 -26.87 4.10
N ALA A 216 11.91 -28.16 3.95
CA ALA A 216 12.66 -29.20 4.62
C ALA A 216 14.17 -29.01 4.37
N ALA A 217 14.91 -28.98 5.46
CA ALA A 217 16.35 -29.15 5.42
C ALA A 217 16.68 -30.60 4.98
#